data_1c730615bfb28bb517edcc9667923b83
#
_entry.id   1c730615bfb28bb517edcc9667923b83
#
_cell.length_a   1.000
_cell.length_b   1.000
_cell.length_c   1.000
_cell.angle_alpha   90.00
_cell.angle_beta   90.00
_cell.angle_gamma   90.00
#
_symmetry.space_group_name_H-M   'P 1'
#
loop_
_entity.id
_entity.type
_entity.pdbx_description
1 polymer ?
#
loop_
_entity_poly.entity_id
_entity_poly.type
_entity_poly.pdbx_seq_one_letter_code
_entity_poly.pdbx_strand_id
1 'polypeptide(L)'
;MARLVVIAALTLGCGTADPPPALATLAFSHEAHVAQNQIGCGVCHPNARHAPVAGLTAMSTCVGCHKFVARDKPEVQKLLQAFADGRPLEFPRVNRLPDHVYFTHERHLAAGVECSSCHGDVAHMRTARSVHELNMGFCMDCHRQRRASIDCLACHK
;
A
#
# COMPACT_ATOMS: atom_id res chain seq x y z
N MET A 1 -35.26 -40.57 -49.83
CA MET A 1 -33.90 -40.21 -49.38
C MET A 1 -34.01 -39.14 -48.28
N ALA A 2 -33.93 -39.51 -47.01
CA ALA A 2 -34.06 -38.60 -45.89
C ALA A 2 -32.66 -38.14 -45.51
N ARG A 3 -32.40 -36.81 -45.53
CA ARG A 3 -31.15 -36.22 -45.09
C ARG A 3 -31.21 -35.99 -43.57
N LEU A 4 -30.37 -36.71 -42.85
CA LEU A 4 -30.15 -36.49 -41.41
C LEU A 4 -29.30 -35.23 -41.22
N VAL A 5 -29.87 -34.21 -40.58
CA VAL A 5 -29.12 -32.99 -40.15
C VAL A 5 -28.59 -33.25 -38.74
N VAL A 6 -27.27 -33.42 -38.62
CA VAL A 6 -26.59 -33.54 -37.33
C VAL A 6 -26.32 -32.12 -36.81
N ILE A 7 -27.04 -31.73 -35.78
CA ILE A 7 -26.78 -30.46 -35.04
C ILE A 7 -25.69 -30.74 -34.00
N ALA A 8 -24.50 -30.28 -34.26
CA ALA A 8 -23.42 -30.30 -33.27
C ALA A 8 -23.69 -29.22 -32.19
N ALA A 9 -23.99 -29.66 -30.98
CA ALA A 9 -24.11 -28.77 -29.82
C ALA A 9 -22.71 -28.32 -29.38
N LEU A 10 -22.38 -27.06 -29.64
CA LEU A 10 -21.19 -26.39 -29.03
C LEU A 10 -21.48 -26.15 -27.55
N THR A 11 -20.91 -26.96 -26.66
CA THR A 11 -20.88 -26.70 -25.24
C THR A 11 -19.80 -25.64 -24.97
N LEU A 12 -20.20 -24.36 -24.74
CA LEU A 12 -19.33 -23.37 -24.15
C LEU A 12 -19.05 -23.81 -22.71
N GLY A 13 -17.90 -24.43 -22.48
CA GLY A 13 -17.40 -24.68 -21.14
C GLY A 13 -17.03 -23.34 -20.50
N CYS A 14 -17.75 -22.92 -19.44
CA CYS A 14 -17.24 -21.92 -18.51
C CYS A 14 -15.97 -22.48 -17.88
N GLY A 15 -14.80 -22.05 -18.38
CA GLY A 15 -13.54 -22.35 -17.73
C GLY A 15 -13.59 -21.80 -16.30
N THR A 16 -13.40 -22.65 -15.30
CA THR A 16 -13.18 -22.20 -13.93
C THR A 16 -11.88 -21.42 -13.93
N ALA A 17 -11.96 -20.12 -13.65
CA ALA A 17 -10.76 -19.30 -13.48
C ALA A 17 -9.92 -19.92 -12.35
N ASP A 18 -8.62 -20.10 -12.58
CA ASP A 18 -7.71 -20.55 -11.54
C ASP A 18 -7.81 -19.62 -10.33
N PRO A 19 -7.71 -20.16 -9.10
CA PRO A 19 -7.72 -19.33 -7.90
C PRO A 19 -6.56 -18.33 -7.98
N PRO A 20 -6.76 -17.08 -7.48
CA PRO A 20 -5.70 -16.09 -7.50
C PRO A 20 -4.47 -16.61 -6.76
N PRO A 21 -3.26 -16.29 -7.23
CA PRO A 21 -2.03 -16.75 -6.61
C PRO A 21 -1.94 -16.27 -5.15
N ALA A 22 -1.44 -17.12 -4.26
CA ALA A 22 -1.28 -16.78 -2.84
C ALA A 22 -0.38 -15.56 -2.67
N LEU A 23 -0.78 -14.66 -1.76
CA LEU A 23 -0.01 -13.45 -1.43
C LEU A 23 1.37 -13.81 -0.88
N ALA A 24 2.38 -13.04 -1.25
CA ALA A 24 3.74 -13.18 -0.70
C ALA A 24 3.97 -12.13 0.39
N THR A 25 4.36 -12.59 1.57
CA THR A 25 4.69 -11.72 2.73
C THR A 25 6.19 -11.51 2.81
N LEU A 26 6.63 -10.26 2.96
CA LEU A 26 8.03 -9.89 3.10
C LEU A 26 8.26 -9.13 4.40
N ALA A 27 9.39 -9.36 5.04
CA ALA A 27 9.91 -8.48 6.07
C ALA A 27 10.57 -7.28 5.39
N PHE A 28 9.97 -6.10 5.57
CA PHE A 28 10.46 -4.85 4.98
C PHE A 28 11.03 -3.92 6.05
N SER A 29 12.21 -3.35 5.80
CA SER A 29 12.87 -2.40 6.70
C SER A 29 12.90 -1.00 6.10
N HIS A 30 12.18 -0.06 6.73
CA HIS A 30 12.30 1.36 6.40
C HIS A 30 13.70 1.88 6.75
N GLU A 31 14.30 1.44 7.86
CA GLU A 31 15.64 1.82 8.25
C GLU A 31 16.65 1.59 7.12
N ALA A 32 16.62 0.39 6.51
CA ALA A 32 17.51 0.07 5.41
C ALA A 32 17.28 0.95 4.16
N HIS A 33 16.03 1.26 3.84
CA HIS A 33 15.71 2.00 2.63
C HIS A 33 15.80 3.53 2.82
N VAL A 34 15.22 4.05 3.90
CA VAL A 34 15.10 5.49 4.12
C VAL A 34 16.33 6.05 4.86
N ALA A 35 16.63 5.52 6.06
CA ALA A 35 17.73 6.08 6.85
C ALA A 35 19.11 5.80 6.25
N GLN A 36 19.35 4.55 5.82
CA GLN A 36 20.68 4.15 5.33
C GLN A 36 20.91 4.48 3.85
N ASN A 37 19.87 4.35 3.00
CA ASN A 37 19.99 4.57 1.55
C ASN A 37 19.29 5.83 1.06
N GLN A 38 18.74 6.66 1.95
CA GLN A 38 18.15 7.97 1.65
C GLN A 38 17.04 7.94 0.56
N ILE A 39 16.31 6.81 0.45
CA ILE A 39 15.19 6.68 -0.47
C ILE A 39 14.01 7.45 0.10
N GLY A 40 13.53 8.47 -0.62
CA GLY A 40 12.42 9.31 -0.18
C GLY A 40 11.08 8.55 -0.13
N CYS A 41 10.22 8.91 0.83
CA CYS A 41 8.92 8.26 1.07
C CYS A 41 8.06 8.13 -0.21
N GLY A 42 8.07 9.16 -1.06
CA GLY A 42 7.26 9.20 -2.30
C GLY A 42 7.66 8.18 -3.37
N VAL A 43 8.84 7.58 -3.29
CA VAL A 43 9.25 6.51 -4.21
C VAL A 43 8.40 5.26 -3.99
N CYS A 44 8.11 4.94 -2.73
CA CYS A 44 7.31 3.77 -2.35
C CYS A 44 5.83 4.12 -2.09
N HIS A 45 5.53 5.36 -1.71
CA HIS A 45 4.19 5.86 -1.42
C HIS A 45 3.77 7.00 -2.38
N PRO A 46 3.69 6.73 -3.71
CA PRO A 46 3.51 7.78 -4.71
C PRO A 46 2.17 8.51 -4.61
N ASN A 47 1.14 7.83 -4.11
CA ASN A 47 -0.21 8.39 -4.06
C ASN A 47 -0.45 9.33 -2.88
N ALA A 48 0.46 9.43 -1.91
CA ALA A 48 0.26 10.25 -0.72
C ALA A 48 -0.03 11.72 -1.05
N ARG A 49 0.55 12.27 -2.13
CA ARG A 49 0.35 13.66 -2.55
C ARG A 49 -0.90 13.90 -3.39
N HIS A 50 -1.59 12.85 -3.84
CA HIS A 50 -2.63 12.94 -4.86
C HIS A 50 -3.92 12.19 -4.50
N ALA A 51 -3.91 11.40 -3.43
CA ALA A 51 -5.03 10.55 -3.08
C ALA A 51 -5.24 10.44 -1.56
N PRO A 52 -6.44 10.03 -1.11
CA PRO A 52 -6.72 9.77 0.30
C PRO A 52 -5.79 8.69 0.90
N VAL A 53 -5.47 7.65 0.13
CA VAL A 53 -4.62 6.54 0.56
C VAL A 53 -3.25 6.67 -0.08
N ALA A 54 -2.20 6.65 0.72
CA ALA A 54 -0.82 6.75 0.23
C ALA A 54 -0.42 5.59 -0.69
N GLY A 55 -1.00 4.40 -0.44
CA GLY A 55 -0.74 3.21 -1.24
C GLY A 55 0.71 2.72 -1.19
N LEU A 56 0.99 1.77 -2.03
CA LEU A 56 2.33 1.29 -2.32
C LEU A 56 2.58 1.33 -3.83
N THR A 57 3.83 1.54 -4.20
CA THR A 57 4.28 1.46 -5.58
C THR A 57 4.12 0.03 -6.13
N ALA A 58 4.15 -0.11 -7.45
CA ALA A 58 4.14 -1.43 -8.08
C ALA A 58 5.40 -2.24 -7.71
N MET A 59 5.28 -3.57 -7.62
CA MET A 59 6.40 -4.46 -7.31
C MET A 59 7.58 -4.31 -8.29
N SER A 60 7.30 -3.94 -9.53
CA SER A 60 8.32 -3.63 -10.54
C SER A 60 9.29 -2.53 -10.11
N THR A 61 8.84 -1.57 -9.29
CA THR A 61 9.73 -0.55 -8.71
C THR A 61 10.75 -1.17 -7.75
N CYS A 62 10.31 -2.09 -6.89
CA CYS A 62 11.20 -2.83 -6.00
C CYS A 62 12.23 -3.64 -6.80
N VAL A 63 11.75 -4.40 -7.78
CA VAL A 63 12.57 -5.25 -8.65
C VAL A 63 13.52 -4.40 -9.51
N GLY A 64 13.15 -3.16 -9.86
CA GLY A 64 14.00 -2.24 -10.60
C GLY A 64 15.41 -2.11 -9.99
N CYS A 65 15.48 -2.01 -8.66
CA CYS A 65 16.74 -1.97 -7.93
C CYS A 65 17.21 -3.38 -7.52
N HIS A 66 16.32 -4.21 -6.94
CA HIS A 66 16.69 -5.48 -6.33
C HIS A 66 17.12 -6.57 -7.31
N LYS A 67 16.88 -6.41 -8.60
CA LYS A 67 17.51 -7.27 -9.63
C LYS A 67 19.04 -7.13 -9.68
N PHE A 68 19.60 -6.07 -9.08
CA PHE A 68 21.05 -5.82 -9.02
C PHE A 68 21.58 -5.71 -7.59
N VAL A 69 20.75 -5.20 -6.64
CA VAL A 69 21.15 -4.84 -5.29
C VAL A 69 20.61 -5.84 -4.27
N ALA A 70 21.43 -6.23 -3.31
CA ALA A 70 21.10 -7.09 -2.18
C ALA A 70 20.48 -8.46 -2.56
N ARG A 71 20.83 -9.00 -3.72
CA ARG A 71 20.30 -10.26 -4.27
C ARG A 71 20.52 -11.48 -3.40
N ASP A 72 21.55 -11.43 -2.55
CA ASP A 72 21.93 -12.46 -1.58
C ASP A 72 20.97 -12.51 -0.36
N LYS A 73 20.19 -11.46 -0.15
CA LYS A 73 19.30 -11.38 1.01
C LYS A 73 18.05 -12.24 0.81
N PRO A 74 17.66 -13.05 1.80
CA PRO A 74 16.51 -13.96 1.69
C PRO A 74 15.19 -13.24 1.30
N GLU A 75 14.93 -12.06 1.87
CA GLU A 75 13.72 -11.30 1.57
C GLU A 75 13.70 -10.74 0.13
N VAL A 76 14.88 -10.42 -0.42
CA VAL A 76 15.01 -10.01 -1.82
C VAL A 76 14.81 -11.22 -2.75
N GLN A 77 15.32 -12.39 -2.40
CA GLN A 77 15.05 -13.61 -3.16
C GLN A 77 13.55 -13.94 -3.19
N LYS A 78 12.84 -13.81 -2.05
CA LYS A 78 11.38 -13.97 -1.99
C LYS A 78 10.66 -12.95 -2.88
N LEU A 79 11.11 -11.69 -2.88
CA LEU A 79 10.57 -10.63 -3.74
C LEU A 79 10.72 -11.01 -5.23
N LEU A 80 11.93 -11.39 -5.64
CA LEU A 80 12.21 -11.72 -7.03
C LEU A 80 11.43 -12.95 -7.49
N GLN A 81 11.31 -13.95 -6.62
CA GLN A 81 10.50 -15.14 -6.90
C GLN A 81 9.01 -14.79 -6.99
N ALA A 82 8.47 -13.99 -6.05
CA ALA A 82 7.08 -13.56 -6.10
C ALA A 82 6.78 -12.77 -7.39
N PHE A 83 7.71 -11.92 -7.83
CA PHE A 83 7.58 -11.19 -9.07
C PHE A 83 7.58 -12.10 -10.30
N ALA A 84 8.47 -13.09 -10.34
CA ALA A 84 8.54 -14.06 -11.44
C ALA A 84 7.28 -14.93 -11.53
N ASP A 85 6.70 -15.29 -10.37
CA ASP A 85 5.48 -16.10 -10.27
C ASP A 85 4.18 -15.28 -10.47
N GLY A 86 4.27 -13.95 -10.63
CA GLY A 86 3.10 -13.08 -10.69
C GLY A 86 2.32 -13.01 -9.37
N ARG A 87 2.91 -13.36 -8.23
CA ARG A 87 2.27 -13.33 -6.91
C ARG A 87 2.33 -11.93 -6.31
N PRO A 88 1.19 -11.32 -5.91
CA PRO A 88 1.18 -10.01 -5.31
C PRO A 88 1.83 -10.02 -3.92
N LEU A 89 2.42 -8.88 -3.53
CA LEU A 89 2.93 -8.66 -2.17
C LEU A 89 1.82 -8.18 -1.24
N GLU A 90 1.84 -8.70 -0.02
CA GLU A 90 1.01 -8.22 1.07
C GLU A 90 1.87 -7.62 2.17
N PHE A 91 1.47 -6.43 2.64
CA PHE A 91 2.04 -5.79 3.81
C PHE A 91 0.94 -5.49 4.82
N PRO A 92 1.14 -5.76 6.11
CA PRO A 92 0.15 -5.47 7.13
C PRO A 92 -0.10 -3.96 7.22
N ARG A 93 -1.37 -3.57 7.27
CA ARG A 93 -1.75 -2.17 7.55
C ARG A 93 -1.57 -1.88 9.02
N VAL A 94 -0.62 -1.03 9.36
CA VAL A 94 -0.34 -0.65 10.76
C VAL A 94 -1.22 0.50 11.27
N ASN A 95 -1.76 1.33 10.37
CA ASN A 95 -2.69 2.40 10.70
C ASN A 95 -3.97 2.23 9.89
N ARG A 96 -5.11 2.28 10.58
CA ARG A 96 -6.44 2.21 9.98
C ARG A 96 -7.37 3.20 10.67
N LEU A 97 -8.07 4.00 9.90
CA LEU A 97 -9.16 4.82 10.38
C LEU A 97 -10.50 4.12 10.16
N PRO A 98 -11.52 4.39 10.98
CA PRO A 98 -12.88 3.91 10.74
C PRO A 98 -13.43 4.40 9.40
N ASP A 99 -14.30 3.62 8.77
CA ASP A 99 -14.81 3.90 7.42
C ASP A 99 -15.70 5.17 7.36
N HIS A 100 -16.20 5.64 8.50
CA HIS A 100 -16.97 6.88 8.61
C HIS A 100 -16.09 8.13 8.76
N VAL A 101 -14.76 7.99 8.72
CA VAL A 101 -13.82 9.12 8.82
C VAL A 101 -13.27 9.46 7.45
N TYR A 102 -13.52 10.70 7.01
CA TYR A 102 -12.88 11.27 5.84
C TYR A 102 -11.48 11.76 6.16
N PHE A 103 -10.50 11.11 5.61
CA PHE A 103 -9.12 11.54 5.69
C PHE A 103 -8.49 11.55 4.31
N THR A 104 -7.63 12.53 4.04
CA THR A 104 -6.81 12.55 2.83
C THR A 104 -5.40 13.00 3.16
N HIS A 105 -4.41 12.22 2.76
CA HIS A 105 -3.01 12.60 2.84
C HIS A 105 -2.70 13.86 2.03
N GLU A 106 -3.29 13.98 0.86
CA GLU A 106 -3.09 15.11 -0.06
C GLU A 106 -3.25 16.47 0.64
N ARG A 107 -4.38 16.69 1.34
CA ARG A 107 -4.66 17.96 2.02
C ARG A 107 -3.66 18.25 3.15
N HIS A 108 -3.26 17.24 3.89
CA HIS A 108 -2.30 17.39 4.99
C HIS A 108 -0.91 17.72 4.47
N LEU A 109 -0.45 17.01 3.44
CA LEU A 109 0.84 17.29 2.81
C LEU A 109 0.87 18.63 2.09
N ALA A 110 -0.23 19.05 1.45
CA ALA A 110 -0.37 20.39 0.86
C ALA A 110 -0.33 21.49 1.93
N ALA A 111 -0.80 21.21 3.16
CA ALA A 111 -0.68 22.11 4.32
C ALA A 111 0.68 22.04 5.03
N GLY A 112 1.68 21.36 4.46
CA GLY A 112 3.02 21.25 5.02
C GLY A 112 3.13 20.37 6.27
N VAL A 113 2.20 19.39 6.43
CA VAL A 113 2.31 18.40 7.52
C VAL A 113 3.29 17.31 7.11
N GLU A 114 4.32 17.12 7.93
CA GLU A 114 5.33 16.08 7.70
C GLU A 114 4.78 14.68 8.02
N CYS A 115 5.27 13.66 7.30
CA CYS A 115 4.89 12.27 7.52
C CYS A 115 5.08 11.83 8.97
N SER A 116 6.20 12.25 9.57
CA SER A 116 6.57 11.95 10.96
C SER A 116 5.60 12.49 12.01
N SER A 117 4.85 13.55 11.69
CA SER A 117 3.86 14.12 12.62
C SER A 117 2.76 13.13 13.00
N CYS A 118 2.43 12.18 12.12
CA CYS A 118 1.41 11.15 12.36
C CYS A 118 1.99 9.74 12.45
N HIS A 119 3.05 9.46 11.69
CA HIS A 119 3.63 8.12 11.60
C HIS A 119 4.87 7.95 12.49
N GLY A 120 5.35 9.02 13.13
CA GLY A 120 6.58 9.01 13.91
C GLY A 120 7.83 8.83 13.03
N ASP A 121 8.92 8.44 13.63
CA ASP A 121 10.20 8.25 12.95
C ASP A 121 10.27 6.91 12.21
N VAL A 122 9.42 6.77 11.19
CA VAL A 122 9.35 5.56 10.36
C VAL A 122 10.68 5.30 9.66
N ALA A 123 11.45 6.35 9.36
CA ALA A 123 12.73 6.22 8.68
C ALA A 123 13.70 5.26 9.40
N HIS A 124 13.64 5.19 10.73
CA HIS A 124 14.48 4.33 11.55
C HIS A 124 13.76 3.04 12.04
N MET A 125 12.61 2.69 11.47
CA MET A 125 11.90 1.46 11.84
C MET A 125 12.35 0.28 10.97
N ARG A 126 12.78 -0.81 11.60
CA ARG A 126 12.98 -2.11 10.93
C ARG A 126 11.65 -2.76 10.59
N THR A 127 10.70 -2.68 11.49
CA THR A 127 9.33 -3.13 11.27
C THR A 127 8.39 -1.95 11.54
N ALA A 128 7.55 -1.62 10.58
CA ALA A 128 6.59 -0.53 10.72
C ALA A 128 5.60 -0.84 11.84
N ARG A 129 5.34 0.15 12.69
CA ARG A 129 4.35 0.09 13.77
C ARG A 129 3.64 1.42 13.93
N SER A 130 2.44 1.40 14.46
CA SER A 130 1.78 2.61 14.91
C SER A 130 2.48 3.17 16.14
N VAL A 131 2.73 4.47 16.17
CA VAL A 131 3.36 5.19 17.30
C VAL A 131 2.38 6.12 17.99
N HIS A 132 1.27 6.43 17.34
CA HIS A 132 0.20 7.26 17.86
C HIS A 132 -1.13 6.52 17.72
N GLU A 133 -1.98 6.69 18.69
CA GLU A 133 -3.39 6.32 18.55
C GLU A 133 -4.09 7.40 17.72
N LEU A 134 -4.33 7.11 16.44
CA LEU A 134 -4.95 8.06 15.50
C LEU A 134 -6.47 8.15 15.75
N ASN A 135 -6.83 8.58 16.96
CA ASN A 135 -8.20 8.82 17.38
C ASN A 135 -8.65 10.26 17.13
N MET A 136 -9.92 10.56 17.37
CA MET A 136 -10.49 11.89 17.17
C MET A 136 -9.77 12.97 17.98
N GLY A 137 -9.36 12.67 19.23
CA GLY A 137 -8.61 13.61 20.08
C GLY A 137 -7.30 14.03 19.43
N PHE A 138 -6.50 13.07 18.97
CA PHE A 138 -5.24 13.32 18.27
C PHE A 138 -5.41 14.28 17.08
N CYS A 139 -6.42 14.02 16.25
CA CYS A 139 -6.70 14.87 15.08
C CYS A 139 -7.14 16.28 15.50
N MET A 140 -8.08 16.37 16.42
CA MET A 140 -8.65 17.64 16.90
C MET A 140 -7.62 18.53 17.56
N ASP A 141 -6.69 17.98 18.32
CA ASP A 141 -5.64 18.75 19.01
C ASP A 141 -4.69 19.42 18.01
N CYS A 142 -4.26 18.69 16.97
CA CYS A 142 -3.46 19.28 15.90
C CYS A 142 -4.24 20.33 15.11
N HIS A 143 -5.52 20.07 14.77
CA HIS A 143 -6.37 20.99 14.05
C HIS A 143 -6.58 22.30 14.84
N ARG A 144 -6.80 22.26 16.15
CA ARG A 144 -6.88 23.46 17.01
C ARG A 144 -5.58 24.24 16.99
N GLN A 145 -4.43 23.57 17.18
CA GLN A 145 -3.11 24.21 17.19
C GLN A 145 -2.81 24.89 15.84
N ARG A 146 -3.19 24.24 14.74
CA ARG A 146 -2.95 24.77 13.38
C ARG A 146 -4.07 25.66 12.85
N ARG A 147 -5.11 25.91 13.63
CA ARG A 147 -6.32 26.66 13.22
C ARG A 147 -6.98 26.08 11.98
N ALA A 148 -6.92 24.76 11.83
CA ALA A 148 -7.62 24.02 10.79
C ALA A 148 -9.08 23.73 11.20
N SER A 149 -9.91 23.32 10.24
CA SER A 149 -11.33 23.03 10.52
C SER A 149 -11.49 21.93 11.57
N ILE A 150 -12.38 22.19 12.53
CA ILE A 150 -12.83 21.23 13.55
C ILE A 150 -14.33 20.92 13.39
N ASP A 151 -14.90 21.26 12.25
CA ASP A 151 -16.29 20.96 11.90
C ASP A 151 -16.48 19.44 11.79
N CYS A 152 -17.58 18.95 12.36
CA CYS A 152 -17.89 17.52 12.38
C CYS A 152 -17.93 16.92 10.95
N LEU A 153 -18.57 17.65 10.01
CA LEU A 153 -18.76 17.19 8.63
C LEU A 153 -17.50 17.33 7.75
N ALA A 154 -16.45 18.02 8.26
CA ALA A 154 -15.16 18.03 7.58
C ALA A 154 -14.42 16.68 7.68
N CYS A 155 -14.74 15.89 8.70
CA CYS A 155 -14.08 14.63 9.02
C CYS A 155 -15.03 13.42 9.04
N HIS A 156 -16.34 13.62 9.20
CA HIS A 156 -17.32 12.54 9.31
C HIS A 156 -18.36 12.56 8.19
N LYS A 157 -18.75 11.32 7.78
CA LYS A 157 -19.87 11.09 6.85
C LYS A 157 -21.13 10.80 7.62
#